data_a69b4f4344955fb310358f481bafee82
#
_entry.id   a69b4f4344955fb310358f481bafee82
#
_cell.length_a   1.000
_cell.length_b   1.000
_cell.length_c   1.000
_cell.angle_alpha   90.00
_cell.angle_beta   90.00
_cell.angle_gamma   90.00
#
_symmetry.space_group_name_H-M   'P 1'
#
loop_
_entity.id
_entity.type
_entity.pdbx_description
1 polymer ?
#
loop_
_entity_poly.entity_id
_entity_poly.type
_entity_poly.pdbx_seq_one_letter_code
_entity_poly.pdbx_strand_id
1 'polypeptide(L)' 'MTGSQRRDQLIGVGRAAFAERGFDGISMEEIASRAGVSKPVVYEHFGSKEGLYQ' A
#
# COMPACT_ATOMS: atom_id res chain seq x y z
N MET A 1 8.90 8.80 12.61
CA MET A 1 8.62 7.47 12.04
C MET A 1 9.78 7.03 11.18
N THR A 2 10.22 5.79 11.34
CA THR A 2 11.31 5.25 10.53
C THR A 2 10.77 4.71 9.20
N GLY A 3 11.66 4.48 8.23
CA GLY A 3 11.27 3.87 6.96
C GLY A 3 10.66 2.48 7.14
N SER A 4 11.16 1.73 8.12
CA SER A 4 10.65 0.41 8.45
C SER A 4 9.20 0.48 8.96
N GLN A 5 8.92 1.44 9.82
CA GLN A 5 7.57 1.63 10.34
C GLN A 5 6.60 2.06 9.24
N ARG A 6 7.06 2.92 8.34
CA ARG A 6 6.25 3.35 7.20
C ARG A 6 5.92 2.18 6.29
N ARG A 7 6.92 1.34 6.02
CA ARG A 7 6.72 0.16 5.19
C ARG A 7 5.72 -0.80 5.82
N ASP A 8 5.84 -1.04 7.13
CA ASP A 8 4.92 -1.92 7.85
C ASP A 8 3.50 -1.38 7.81
N GLN A 9 3.34 -0.07 7.95
CA GLN A 9 2.04 0.58 7.87
C GLN A 9 1.42 0.35 6.48
N LEU A 10 2.20 0.55 5.43
CA LEU A 10 1.71 0.37 4.06
C LEU A 10 1.33 -1.08 3.78
N ILE A 11 2.11 -2.03 4.29
CA ILE A 11 1.79 -3.45 4.14
C ILE A 11 0.46 -3.77 4.83
N GLY A 12 0.25 -3.26 6.03
CA GLY A 12 -1.00 -3.48 6.76
C GLY A 12 -2.20 -2.90 6.03
N VAL A 13 -2.05 -1.67 5.52
CA VAL A 13 -3.12 -1.01 4.76
C VAL A 13 -3.41 -1.79 3.48
N GLY A 14 -2.36 -2.21 2.77
CA GLY A 14 -2.51 -2.97 1.54
C GLY A 14 -3.20 -4.30 1.76
N ARG A 15 -2.82 -5.02 2.80
CA ARG A 15 -3.45 -6.30 3.13
C ARG A 15 -4.93 -6.15 3.43
N ALA A 16 -5.29 -5.14 4.21
CA ALA A 16 -6.69 -4.87 4.53
C ALA A 16 -7.48 -4.53 3.27
N ALA A 17 -6.90 -3.72 2.40
CA ALA A 17 -7.54 -3.31 1.16
C ALA A 17 -7.74 -4.50 0.22
N PHE A 18 -6.73 -5.35 0.08
CA PHE A 18 -6.82 -6.54 -0.77
C PHE A 18 -7.84 -7.54 -0.23
N ALA A 19 -7.89 -7.70 1.09
CA ALA A 19 -8.86 -8.60 1.72
C ALA A 19 -10.30 -8.11 1.51
N GLU A 20 -10.48 -6.79 1.50
CA GLU A 20 -11.79 -6.18 1.37
C GLU A 20 -12.30 -6.19 -0.07
N ARG A 21 -11.42 -5.88 -1.03
CA ARG A 21 -11.83 -5.68 -2.43
C ARG A 21 -11.18 -6.64 -3.41
N GLY A 22 -10.21 -7.41 -2.96
CA GLY A 22 -9.43 -8.26 -3.84
C GLY A 22 -8.33 -7.48 -4.55
N PHE A 23 -7.35 -8.21 -5.07
CA PHE A 23 -6.18 -7.58 -5.71
C PHE A 23 -6.57 -6.70 -6.90
N ASP A 24 -7.47 -7.19 -7.75
CA ASP A 24 -7.88 -6.46 -8.94
C ASP A 24 -8.89 -5.35 -8.65
N GLY A 25 -9.52 -5.39 -7.49
CA GLY A 25 -10.55 -4.42 -7.13
C GLY A 25 -10.04 -3.18 -6.43
N ILE A 26 -8.72 -3.07 -6.24
CA ILE A 26 -8.14 -1.93 -5.54
C ILE A 26 -6.97 -1.36 -6.33
N SER A 27 -6.76 -0.04 -6.21
CA SER A 27 -5.65 0.63 -6.89
C SER A 27 -4.62 1.12 -5.88
N MET A 28 -3.41 1.40 -6.37
CA MET A 28 -2.35 2.00 -5.55
C MET A 28 -2.78 3.36 -5.01
N GLU A 29 -3.57 4.09 -5.78
CA GLU A 29 -4.09 5.39 -5.37
C GLU A 29 -4.97 5.25 -4.14
N GLU A 30 -5.83 4.24 -4.11
CA GLU A 30 -6.68 4.01 -2.95
C GLU A 30 -5.86 3.57 -1.75
N ILE A 31 -4.85 2.74 -1.94
CA ILE A 31 -3.96 2.32 -0.87
C ILE A 31 -3.25 3.53 -0.26
N ALA A 32 -2.73 4.41 -1.10
CA ALA A 32 -2.08 5.64 -0.64
C ALA A 32 -3.03 6.51 0.16
N SER A 33 -4.26 6.65 -0.32
CA SER A 33 -5.29 7.43 0.37
C SER A 33 -5.59 6.85 1.75
N ARG A 34 -5.75 5.53 1.83
CA ARG A 34 -6.04 4.86 3.09
C ARG A 34 -4.88 4.99 4.09
N ALA A 35 -3.65 4.98 3.58
CA ALA A 35 -2.46 5.11 4.42
C ALA A 35 -2.15 6.55 4.81
N GLY A 36 -2.80 7.51 4.19
CA GLY A 36 -2.55 8.92 4.45
C GLY A 36 -1.24 9.42 3.85
N VAL A 37 -0.79 8.81 2.76
CA VAL A 37 0.45 9.21 2.07
C VAL A 37 0.14 9.44 0.59
N SER A 38 1.10 10.03 -0.13
CA SER A 38 0.93 10.25 -1.55
C SER A 38 1.24 8.97 -2.33
N LYS A 39 0.67 8.86 -3.52
CA LYS A 39 0.88 7.71 -4.40
C LYS A 39 2.37 7.44 -4.68
N PRO A 40 3.20 8.46 -5.00
CA PRO A 40 4.63 8.22 -5.21
C PRO A 40 5.34 7.59 -4.02
N VAL A 41 4.89 7.88 -2.80
CA VAL A 41 5.50 7.28 -1.60
C VAL A 41 5.28 5.77 -1.59
N VAL A 42 4.10 5.31 -1.96
CA VAL A 42 3.82 3.88 -2.03
C VAL A 42 4.69 3.22 -3.09
N TYR A 43 4.83 3.84 -4.24
CA TYR A 43 5.67 3.30 -5.31
C TYR A 43 7.14 3.27 -4.94
N GLU A 44 7.62 4.23 -4.14
CA GLU A 44 9.00 4.23 -3.67
C GLU A 44 9.30 3.01 -2.80
N HIS A 45 8.32 2.57 -2.01
CA HIS A 45 8.53 1.44 -1.12
C HIS A 45 8.36 0.10 -1.83
N PHE A 46 7.46 -0.01 -2.78
CA PHE A 46 7.08 -1.30 -3.35
C PHE A 46 7.24 -1.40 -4.85
N GLY A 47 7.34 -0.30 -5.53
CA GLY A 47 7.49 -0.26 -6.99
C GLY A 47 6.21 -0.54 -7.74
N SER A 48 5.37 -1.41 -7.24
CA SER A 48 4.12 -1.77 -7.91
C SER A 48 3.15 -2.41 -6.92
N LYS A 49 1.93 -2.61 -7.37
CA LYS A 49 0.89 -3.27 -6.58
C LYS A 49 1.28 -4.72 -6.25
N GLU A 50 1.93 -5.38 -7.20
CA GLU A 50 2.42 -6.75 -7.00
C GLU A 50 3.46 -6.81 -5.89
N GLY A 51 4.34 -5.82 -5.81
CA GLY A 51 5.34 -5.76 -4.75
C GLY A 51 4.71 -5.62 -3.38
N LEU A 52 3.63 -4.88 -3.28
CA LEU A 52 2.90 -4.71 -2.03
C LEU A 52 2.14 -5.97 -1.64
N TYR A 53 1.65 -6.69 -2.62
CA TYR A 53 0.80 -7.86 -2.41
C TYR A 53 1.53 -9.05 -1.81
N GLN A 54 2.83 -9.10 -1.95
CA GLN A 54 3.63 -10.26 -1.47
C GLN A 54 3.57 -10.45 0.04
#